data_a7cec810d057260453e703bee4451fbe
#
_entry.id   a7cec810d057260453e703bee4451fbe
#
_cell.length_a   1.000
_cell.length_b   1.000
_cell.length_c   1.000
_cell.angle_alpha   90.00
_cell.angle_beta   90.00
_cell.angle_gamma   90.00
#
_symmetry.space_group_name_H-M   'P 1'
#
loop_
_entity.id
_entity.type
_entity.pdbx_description
1 polymer ?
#
loop_
_entity_poly.entity_id
_entity_poly.type
_entity_poly.pdbx_seq_one_letter_code
_entity_poly.pdbx_strand_id
1 'polypeptide(L)'
;MKASKQAIGRAVDQADERTRFYLFHGPDEAQSRALGARLLEALGASKFVIAAGAVKSDPASLVDEAGAMSLFGGKRAIWIEPAADEIAPAVEALLEAVAGESPVIAVAGALRKTSALLKLAEASPQALAFAAYVPEGQDAARMVMDLGRRFGLKVGSSVASRLADACGNDQAIAAQELQKLALYIDASPHSPRELGHEAIDAVGADTTEGDFQRLADLALGGDVGRLADELARLPAGGSEAIPVVRSLQRRLLMLAPARARIERGESPDAVMTSLGRSLFWKDKPVVAKML
;
A
#
# COMPACT_ATOMS: atom_id res chain seq x y z
N MET A 1 12.67 13.82 -13.26
CA MET A 1 13.68 12.87 -12.71
C MET A 1 12.97 11.74 -11.96
N LYS A 2 13.36 10.49 -12.15
CA LYS A 2 12.79 9.33 -11.45
C LYS A 2 13.51 9.08 -10.14
N ALA A 3 12.78 9.13 -9.01
CA ALA A 3 13.35 8.82 -7.70
C ALA A 3 13.35 7.30 -7.44
N SER A 4 14.43 6.80 -6.82
CA SER A 4 14.48 5.42 -6.35
C SER A 4 13.80 5.28 -4.97
N LYS A 5 13.38 4.04 -4.61
CA LYS A 5 12.77 3.72 -3.31
C LYS A 5 13.64 4.17 -2.11
N GLN A 6 14.97 4.10 -2.27
CA GLN A 6 15.92 4.49 -1.21
C GLN A 6 16.12 6.01 -1.13
N ALA A 7 15.94 6.72 -2.26
CA ALA A 7 16.18 8.16 -2.35
C ALA A 7 14.93 9.00 -2.08
N ILE A 8 13.72 8.45 -2.28
CA ILE A 8 12.48 9.23 -2.23
C ILE A 8 12.26 9.91 -0.88
N GLY A 9 12.53 9.22 0.23
CA GLY A 9 12.37 9.81 1.56
C GLY A 9 13.22 11.05 1.74
N ARG A 10 14.50 11.00 1.35
CA ARG A 10 15.40 12.16 1.40
C ARG A 10 14.99 13.28 0.43
N ALA A 11 14.57 12.91 -0.78
CA ALA A 11 14.15 13.87 -1.79
C ALA A 11 12.89 14.64 -1.37
N VAL A 12 12.01 14.00 -0.60
CA VAL A 12 10.81 14.63 -0.03
C VAL A 12 11.16 15.50 1.16
N ASP A 13 12.03 15.03 2.09
CA ASP A 13 12.43 15.77 3.29
C ASP A 13 13.31 16.99 2.97
N GLN A 14 14.07 16.92 1.89
CA GLN A 14 14.97 17.95 1.39
C GLN A 14 14.41 18.54 0.09
N ALA A 15 13.12 18.92 0.13
CA ALA A 15 12.45 19.46 -1.04
C ALA A 15 13.28 20.56 -1.72
N ASP A 16 13.66 20.32 -2.99
CA ASP A 16 14.45 21.25 -3.78
C ASP A 16 13.54 22.33 -4.36
N GLU A 17 13.86 23.61 -4.14
CA GLU A 17 13.13 24.75 -4.70
C GLU A 17 13.12 24.75 -6.26
N ARG A 18 14.00 23.98 -6.89
CA ARG A 18 14.01 23.79 -8.35
C ARG A 18 12.93 22.83 -8.83
N THR A 19 12.43 21.96 -7.95
CA THR A 19 11.41 20.98 -8.31
C THR A 19 10.03 21.61 -8.21
N ARG A 20 9.40 21.81 -9.37
CA ARG A 20 8.11 22.48 -9.52
C ARG A 20 6.94 21.50 -9.56
N PHE A 21 7.20 20.25 -9.97
CA PHE A 21 6.20 19.22 -10.14
C PHE A 21 6.63 17.91 -9.47
N TYR A 22 5.77 17.39 -8.60
CA TYR A 22 5.95 16.10 -7.92
C TYR A 22 4.84 15.16 -8.33
N LEU A 23 5.18 14.02 -8.93
CA LEU A 23 4.25 12.97 -9.32
C LEU A 23 4.46 11.73 -8.47
N PHE A 24 3.52 11.47 -7.57
CA PHE A 24 3.44 10.21 -6.82
C PHE A 24 2.37 9.35 -7.46
N HIS A 25 2.73 8.17 -7.95
CA HIS A 25 1.82 7.31 -8.69
C HIS A 25 2.07 5.83 -8.38
N GLY A 26 1.12 4.96 -8.69
CA GLY A 26 1.32 3.52 -8.54
C GLY A 26 0.12 2.83 -7.90
N PRO A 27 0.19 1.49 -7.77
CA PRO A 27 -0.89 0.73 -7.14
C PRO A 27 -1.01 0.98 -5.62
N ASP A 28 0.05 1.47 -4.97
CA ASP A 28 0.00 1.90 -3.57
C ASP A 28 -0.36 3.39 -3.48
N GLU A 29 -1.66 3.67 -3.60
CA GLU A 29 -2.17 5.04 -3.49
C GLU A 29 -2.00 5.60 -2.08
N ALA A 30 -2.05 4.75 -1.05
CA ALA A 30 -1.85 5.19 0.34
C ALA A 30 -0.43 5.72 0.55
N GLN A 31 0.59 5.03 0.02
CA GLN A 31 1.97 5.51 0.04
C GLN A 31 2.12 6.78 -0.80
N SER A 32 1.49 6.87 -1.97
CA SER A 32 1.52 8.06 -2.82
C SER A 32 0.98 9.30 -2.09
N ARG A 33 -0.17 9.17 -1.40
CA ARG A 33 -0.75 10.25 -0.56
C ARG A 33 0.14 10.59 0.63
N ALA A 34 0.70 9.58 1.31
CA ALA A 34 1.58 9.78 2.45
C ALA A 34 2.86 10.55 2.09
N LEU A 35 3.45 10.27 0.92
CA LEU A 35 4.61 11.00 0.40
C LEU A 35 4.25 12.45 0.07
N GLY A 36 3.09 12.68 -0.55
CA GLY A 36 2.60 14.04 -0.82
C GLY A 36 2.34 14.83 0.47
N ALA A 37 1.73 14.22 1.48
CA ALA A 37 1.50 14.85 2.79
C ALA A 37 2.82 15.18 3.49
N ARG A 38 3.79 14.25 3.50
CA ARG A 38 5.13 14.47 4.05
C ARG A 38 5.87 15.61 3.32
N LEU A 39 5.69 15.72 2.01
CA LEU A 39 6.25 16.83 1.23
C LEU A 39 5.64 18.17 1.65
N LEU A 40 4.32 18.24 1.86
CA LEU A 40 3.67 19.44 2.38
C LEU A 40 4.25 19.89 3.72
N GLU A 41 4.46 18.95 4.63
CA GLU A 41 5.09 19.22 5.93
C GLU A 41 6.52 19.74 5.77
N ALA A 42 7.33 19.08 4.92
CA ALA A 42 8.72 19.48 4.66
C ALA A 42 8.83 20.89 4.03
N LEU A 43 7.89 21.24 3.17
CA LEU A 43 7.80 22.56 2.56
C LEU A 43 7.25 23.64 3.52
N GLY A 44 6.64 23.25 4.62
CA GLY A 44 5.88 24.14 5.49
C GLY A 44 4.70 24.79 4.73
N ALA A 45 4.11 24.05 3.77
CA ALA A 45 3.11 24.58 2.85
C ALA A 45 1.70 24.09 3.20
N SER A 46 0.73 24.99 3.02
CA SER A 46 -0.69 24.62 3.10
C SER A 46 -1.13 23.93 1.80
N LYS A 47 -2.02 22.94 1.94
CA LYS A 47 -2.58 22.18 0.82
C LYS A 47 -3.66 23.00 0.10
N PHE A 48 -3.46 23.27 -1.18
CA PHE A 48 -4.47 23.90 -2.05
C PHE A 48 -4.93 22.89 -3.12
N VAL A 49 -6.17 22.44 -3.03
CA VAL A 49 -6.69 21.36 -3.90
C VAL A 49 -7.29 21.93 -5.17
N ILE A 50 -6.86 21.42 -6.32
CA ILE A 50 -7.48 21.69 -7.63
C ILE A 50 -7.94 20.36 -8.22
N ALA A 51 -9.18 20.33 -8.71
CA ALA A 51 -9.71 19.14 -9.38
C ALA A 51 -9.03 18.96 -10.76
N ALA A 52 -8.65 17.73 -11.10
CA ALA A 52 -8.06 17.41 -12.40
C ALA A 52 -8.93 17.85 -13.59
N GLY A 53 -10.27 17.77 -13.45
CA GLY A 53 -11.22 18.23 -14.46
C GLY A 53 -11.16 19.74 -14.73
N ALA A 54 -10.91 20.56 -13.71
CA ALA A 54 -10.71 22.00 -13.87
C ALA A 54 -9.42 22.30 -14.64
N VAL A 55 -8.32 21.63 -14.26
CA VAL A 55 -7.02 21.75 -14.95
C VAL A 55 -7.10 21.29 -16.41
N LYS A 56 -7.87 20.21 -16.68
CA LYS A 56 -8.12 19.75 -18.06
C LYS A 56 -8.86 20.78 -18.89
N SER A 57 -9.87 21.43 -18.30
CA SER A 57 -10.72 22.42 -19.01
C SER A 57 -9.97 23.71 -19.31
N ASP A 58 -9.07 24.11 -18.44
CA ASP A 58 -8.23 25.29 -18.56
C ASP A 58 -6.78 24.98 -18.11
N PRO A 59 -5.93 24.48 -19.01
CA PRO A 59 -4.54 24.17 -18.68
C PRO A 59 -3.71 25.37 -18.20
N ALA A 60 -4.04 26.60 -18.63
CA ALA A 60 -3.33 27.81 -18.23
C ALA A 60 -3.57 28.14 -16.74
N SER A 61 -4.74 27.78 -16.22
CA SER A 61 -5.09 28.02 -14.82
C SER A 61 -4.08 27.41 -13.83
N LEU A 62 -3.44 26.28 -14.17
CA LEU A 62 -2.42 25.67 -13.32
C LEU A 62 -1.17 26.53 -13.20
N VAL A 63 -0.77 27.18 -14.28
CA VAL A 63 0.38 28.11 -14.32
C VAL A 63 0.05 29.36 -13.50
N ASP A 64 -1.15 29.92 -13.68
CA ASP A 64 -1.61 31.10 -12.96
C ASP A 64 -1.68 30.83 -11.45
N GLU A 65 -2.24 29.69 -11.06
CA GLU A 65 -2.32 29.30 -9.66
C GLU A 65 -0.95 29.00 -9.05
N ALA A 66 -0.02 28.41 -9.81
CA ALA A 66 1.35 28.18 -9.35
C ALA A 66 2.14 29.48 -9.16
N GLY A 67 1.84 30.49 -9.97
CA GLY A 67 2.43 31.83 -9.88
C GLY A 67 1.74 32.75 -8.87
N ALA A 68 0.54 32.43 -8.42
CA ALA A 68 -0.22 33.30 -7.54
C ALA A 68 0.33 33.32 -6.11
N MET A 69 0.52 34.50 -5.54
CA MET A 69 0.94 34.71 -4.16
C MET A 69 -0.20 34.41 -3.17
N SER A 70 0.13 33.88 -1.99
CA SER A 70 -0.84 33.69 -0.93
C SER A 70 -1.28 35.02 -0.33
N LEU A 71 -2.57 35.33 -0.38
CA LEU A 71 -3.14 36.57 0.17
C LEU A 71 -2.99 36.67 1.70
N PHE A 72 -2.90 35.55 2.39
CA PHE A 72 -2.80 35.50 3.85
C PHE A 72 -1.38 35.20 4.36
N GLY A 73 -0.39 35.21 3.46
CA GLY A 73 0.97 34.80 3.76
C GLY A 73 1.12 33.26 3.87
N GLY A 74 2.36 32.80 4.03
CA GLY A 74 2.68 31.39 4.09
C GLY A 74 2.86 30.72 2.72
N LYS A 75 3.59 29.62 2.72
CA LYS A 75 3.78 28.80 1.51
C LYS A 75 2.54 27.97 1.23
N ARG A 76 2.19 27.78 -0.04
CA ARG A 76 1.16 26.86 -0.47
C ARG A 76 1.72 25.85 -1.48
N ALA A 77 1.14 24.68 -1.57
CA ALA A 77 1.40 23.74 -2.65
C ALA A 77 0.08 23.27 -3.25
N ILE A 78 0.03 23.21 -4.57
CA ILE A 78 -1.14 22.78 -5.31
C ILE A 78 -1.21 21.25 -5.25
N TRP A 79 -2.40 20.73 -4.94
CA TRP A 79 -2.66 19.30 -4.85
C TRP A 79 -3.69 18.87 -5.89
N ILE A 80 -3.32 17.93 -6.75
CA ILE A 80 -4.20 17.37 -7.78
C ILE A 80 -4.36 15.88 -7.52
N GLU A 81 -5.59 15.46 -7.22
CA GLU A 81 -5.94 14.05 -6.95
C GLU A 81 -7.42 13.80 -7.27
N PRO A 82 -7.78 12.72 -8.02
CA PRO A 82 -6.85 11.85 -8.74
C PRO A 82 -6.26 12.52 -9.97
N ALA A 83 -4.97 12.26 -10.25
CA ALA A 83 -4.29 12.78 -11.43
C ALA A 83 -4.10 11.67 -12.48
N ALA A 84 -4.25 12.00 -13.75
CA ALA A 84 -3.98 11.12 -14.87
C ALA A 84 -3.51 11.93 -16.09
N ASP A 85 -3.47 11.32 -17.27
CA ASP A 85 -2.93 11.94 -18.49
C ASP A 85 -3.66 13.22 -18.94
N GLU A 86 -4.89 13.46 -18.47
CA GLU A 86 -5.67 14.65 -18.80
C GLU A 86 -5.03 15.96 -18.32
N ILE A 87 -4.15 15.93 -17.30
CA ILE A 87 -3.46 17.14 -16.82
C ILE A 87 -2.09 17.34 -17.50
N ALA A 88 -1.64 16.42 -18.36
CA ALA A 88 -0.32 16.50 -18.98
C ALA A 88 -0.07 17.82 -19.73
N PRO A 89 -1.02 18.37 -20.51
CA PRO A 89 -0.82 19.67 -21.18
C PRO A 89 -0.59 20.83 -20.20
N ALA A 90 -1.30 20.83 -19.07
CA ALA A 90 -1.15 21.86 -18.04
C ALA A 90 0.20 21.74 -17.30
N VAL A 91 0.65 20.51 -17.05
CA VAL A 91 1.96 20.25 -16.44
C VAL A 91 3.09 20.63 -17.39
N GLU A 92 2.93 20.38 -18.70
CA GLU A 92 3.89 20.82 -19.72
C GLU A 92 4.02 22.36 -19.70
N ALA A 93 2.91 23.07 -19.77
CA ALA A 93 2.88 24.55 -19.67
C ALA A 93 3.51 25.04 -18.35
N LEU A 94 3.23 24.37 -17.23
CA LEU A 94 3.83 24.68 -15.93
C LEU A 94 5.35 24.56 -15.96
N LEU A 95 5.90 23.51 -16.57
CA LEU A 95 7.34 23.25 -16.61
C LEU A 95 8.08 24.18 -17.58
N GLU A 96 7.40 24.72 -18.59
CA GLU A 96 7.93 25.70 -19.55
C GLU A 96 7.83 27.15 -19.05
N ALA A 97 6.87 27.45 -18.18
CA ALA A 97 6.65 28.77 -17.64
C ALA A 97 7.80 29.25 -16.75
N VAL A 98 7.86 30.56 -16.49
CA VAL A 98 8.74 31.12 -15.46
C VAL A 98 8.40 30.52 -14.09
N ALA A 99 9.41 30.28 -13.26
CA ALA A 99 9.21 29.66 -11.96
C ALA A 99 8.16 30.40 -11.12
N GLY A 100 7.16 29.64 -10.67
CA GLY A 100 6.14 30.12 -9.72
C GLY A 100 6.53 29.82 -8.28
N GLU A 101 5.79 30.36 -7.31
CA GLU A 101 6.07 30.21 -5.88
C GLU A 101 5.51 28.90 -5.31
N SER A 102 4.51 28.31 -5.96
CA SER A 102 3.78 27.13 -5.44
C SER A 102 4.12 25.88 -6.24
N PRO A 103 4.77 24.86 -5.64
CA PRO A 103 4.96 23.57 -6.30
C PRO A 103 3.63 22.82 -6.45
N VAL A 104 3.58 21.97 -7.48
CA VAL A 104 2.41 21.13 -7.78
C VAL A 104 2.70 19.68 -7.37
N ILE A 105 1.81 19.10 -6.59
CA ILE A 105 1.84 17.71 -6.12
C ILE A 105 0.67 16.98 -6.78
N ALA A 106 0.98 16.02 -7.64
CA ALA A 106 0.00 15.16 -8.30
C ALA A 106 0.05 13.75 -7.71
N VAL A 107 -1.11 13.25 -7.28
CA VAL A 107 -1.28 11.88 -6.81
C VAL A 107 -2.11 11.12 -7.82
N ALA A 108 -1.53 10.06 -8.38
CA ALA A 108 -2.14 9.25 -9.42
C ALA A 108 -2.16 7.77 -8.99
N GLY A 109 -3.13 7.02 -9.51
CA GLY A 109 -3.10 5.57 -9.46
C GLY A 109 -2.00 4.97 -10.35
N ALA A 110 -2.14 3.72 -10.75
CA ALA A 110 -1.16 3.05 -11.60
C ALA A 110 -1.15 3.65 -13.01
N LEU A 111 -0.11 4.39 -13.34
CA LEU A 111 0.12 4.93 -14.69
C LEU A 111 0.85 3.91 -15.56
N ARG A 112 0.45 3.82 -16.84
CA ARG A 112 1.15 2.98 -17.83
C ARG A 112 2.47 3.64 -18.24
N LYS A 113 3.46 2.85 -18.66
CA LYS A 113 4.73 3.38 -19.22
C LYS A 113 4.54 4.29 -20.44
N THR A 114 3.39 4.18 -21.11
CA THR A 114 3.01 5.02 -22.24
C THR A 114 2.37 6.34 -21.83
N SER A 115 2.02 6.51 -20.55
CA SER A 115 1.40 7.72 -20.01
C SER A 115 2.18 8.98 -20.37
N ALA A 116 1.49 9.98 -20.91
CA ALA A 116 2.06 11.27 -21.28
C ALA A 116 2.54 12.03 -20.04
N LEU A 117 1.73 12.03 -18.97
CA LEU A 117 2.06 12.65 -17.69
C LEU A 117 3.33 12.05 -17.08
N LEU A 118 3.45 10.71 -17.08
CA LEU A 118 4.62 10.02 -16.53
C LEU A 118 5.88 10.35 -17.35
N LYS A 119 5.81 10.26 -18.66
CA LYS A 119 6.95 10.58 -19.54
C LYS A 119 7.43 12.02 -19.34
N LEU A 120 6.51 12.97 -19.26
CA LEU A 120 6.80 14.37 -19.01
C LEU A 120 7.52 14.55 -17.66
N ALA A 121 7.00 13.95 -16.59
CA ALA A 121 7.60 14.05 -15.26
C ALA A 121 8.99 13.37 -15.18
N GLU A 122 9.19 12.23 -15.87
CA GLU A 122 10.49 11.56 -15.89
C GLU A 122 11.53 12.31 -16.74
N ALA A 123 11.13 13.00 -17.80
CA ALA A 123 12.00 13.72 -18.71
C ALA A 123 12.47 15.09 -18.16
N SER A 124 11.64 15.76 -17.38
CA SER A 124 11.94 17.10 -16.88
C SER A 124 12.90 17.08 -15.67
N PRO A 125 13.95 17.94 -15.67
CA PRO A 125 14.80 18.13 -14.49
C PRO A 125 14.10 18.88 -13.35
N GLN A 126 13.00 19.59 -13.64
CA GLN A 126 12.17 20.32 -12.68
C GLN A 126 11.01 19.50 -12.13
N ALA A 127 10.97 18.19 -12.45
CA ALA A 127 9.96 17.29 -11.96
C ALA A 127 10.58 16.08 -11.26
N LEU A 128 9.92 15.60 -10.22
CA LEU A 128 10.25 14.37 -9.52
C LEU A 128 9.09 13.39 -9.67
N ALA A 129 9.34 12.22 -10.25
CA ALA A 129 8.38 11.14 -10.35
C ALA A 129 8.79 9.97 -9.46
N PHE A 130 7.83 9.41 -8.73
CA PHE A 130 8.03 8.21 -7.92
C PHE A 130 6.86 7.25 -8.08
N ALA A 131 7.19 5.98 -8.34
CA ALA A 131 6.22 4.89 -8.43
C ALA A 131 6.12 4.16 -7.09
N ALA A 132 4.97 4.26 -6.44
CA ALA A 132 4.65 3.59 -5.19
C ALA A 132 4.07 2.19 -5.51
N TYR A 133 4.73 1.16 -5.00
CA TYR A 133 4.29 -0.24 -5.11
C TYR A 133 3.98 -0.77 -3.72
N VAL A 134 2.91 -1.56 -3.63
CA VAL A 134 2.60 -2.27 -2.40
C VAL A 134 3.81 -3.11 -1.99
N PRO A 135 4.34 -2.90 -0.79
CA PRO A 135 5.52 -3.63 -0.35
C PRO A 135 5.15 -5.11 -0.10
N GLU A 136 6.08 -6.02 -0.40
CA GLU A 136 5.88 -7.45 -0.19
C GLU A 136 7.03 -8.06 0.63
N GLY A 137 6.75 -9.15 1.34
CA GLY A 137 7.74 -9.92 2.08
C GLY A 137 8.57 -9.08 3.05
N GLN A 138 9.89 -9.06 2.89
CA GLN A 138 10.78 -8.32 3.79
C GLN A 138 10.58 -6.80 3.75
N ASP A 139 10.17 -6.25 2.60
CA ASP A 139 9.91 -4.82 2.48
C ASP A 139 8.64 -4.41 3.23
N ALA A 140 7.61 -5.27 3.24
CA ALA A 140 6.40 -5.06 4.03
C ALA A 140 6.70 -5.12 5.55
N ALA A 141 7.50 -6.09 5.97
CA ALA A 141 7.95 -6.17 7.36
C ALA A 141 8.76 -4.91 7.77
N ARG A 142 9.67 -4.44 6.92
CA ARG A 142 10.41 -3.19 7.17
C ARG A 142 9.48 -1.98 7.28
N MET A 143 8.49 -1.87 6.41
CA MET A 143 7.47 -0.80 6.48
C MET A 143 6.79 -0.80 7.85
N VAL A 144 6.33 -1.96 8.33
CA VAL A 144 5.69 -2.10 9.65
C VAL A 144 6.64 -1.71 10.78
N MET A 145 7.91 -2.14 10.72
CA MET A 145 8.92 -1.77 11.72
C MET A 145 9.19 -0.27 11.74
N ASP A 146 9.26 0.37 10.56
CA ASP A 146 9.49 1.82 10.44
C ASP A 146 8.30 2.63 10.95
N LEU A 147 7.07 2.19 10.64
CA LEU A 147 5.86 2.78 11.20
C LEU A 147 5.78 2.59 12.72
N GLY A 148 6.09 1.38 13.21
CA GLY A 148 6.07 1.09 14.65
C GLY A 148 6.96 2.03 15.46
N ARG A 149 8.16 2.37 14.94
CA ARG A 149 9.05 3.32 15.60
C ARG A 149 8.42 4.69 15.81
N ARG A 150 7.55 5.17 14.90
CA ARG A 150 6.85 6.45 15.04
C ARG A 150 5.88 6.47 16.23
N PHE A 151 5.33 5.29 16.57
CA PHE A 151 4.45 5.12 17.73
C PHE A 151 5.15 4.64 18.99
N GLY A 152 6.51 4.55 18.97
CA GLY A 152 7.29 4.04 20.09
C GLY A 152 7.26 2.53 20.25
N LEU A 153 6.91 1.79 19.18
CA LEU A 153 6.91 0.33 19.20
C LEU A 153 8.24 -0.22 18.70
N LYS A 154 8.83 -1.12 19.46
CA LYS A 154 9.95 -1.96 19.03
C LYS A 154 9.36 -3.25 18.46
N VAL A 155 9.31 -3.35 17.12
CA VAL A 155 8.66 -4.46 16.42
C VAL A 155 9.71 -5.41 15.88
N GLY A 156 9.71 -6.66 16.35
CA GLY A 156 10.57 -7.73 15.83
C GLY A 156 10.13 -8.18 14.43
N SER A 157 11.04 -8.78 13.65
CA SER A 157 10.77 -9.16 12.23
C SER A 157 9.59 -10.14 12.07
N SER A 158 9.42 -11.10 12.99
CA SER A 158 8.30 -12.05 12.96
C SER A 158 6.95 -11.39 13.21
N VAL A 159 6.90 -10.46 14.19
CA VAL A 159 5.73 -9.66 14.52
C VAL A 159 5.40 -8.72 13.36
N ALA A 160 6.43 -8.08 12.79
CA ALA A 160 6.27 -7.19 11.64
C ALA A 160 5.70 -7.89 10.41
N SER A 161 6.21 -9.10 10.09
CA SER A 161 5.67 -9.89 8.98
C SER A 161 4.21 -10.27 9.22
N ARG A 162 3.87 -10.71 10.44
CA ARG A 162 2.49 -11.05 10.81
C ARG A 162 1.54 -9.86 10.66
N LEU A 163 1.94 -8.67 11.14
CA LEU A 163 1.14 -7.46 10.98
C LEU A 163 1.02 -7.02 9.52
N ALA A 164 2.10 -7.09 8.75
CA ALA A 164 2.06 -6.78 7.32
C ALA A 164 1.06 -7.68 6.59
N ASP A 165 1.12 -8.99 6.83
CA ASP A 165 0.20 -9.97 6.25
C ASP A 165 -1.26 -9.67 6.68
N ALA A 166 -1.49 -9.39 7.98
CA ALA A 166 -2.80 -9.07 8.53
C ALA A 166 -3.42 -7.79 7.96
N CYS A 167 -2.58 -6.81 7.65
CA CYS A 167 -3.01 -5.54 7.04
C CYS A 167 -3.03 -5.58 5.49
N GLY A 168 -2.84 -6.74 4.86
CA GLY A 168 -2.77 -6.85 3.40
C GLY A 168 -1.64 -6.02 2.78
N ASN A 169 -0.58 -5.76 3.53
CA ASN A 169 0.55 -4.89 3.19
C ASN A 169 0.17 -3.42 2.94
N ASP A 170 -1.05 -3.02 3.33
CA ASP A 170 -1.51 -1.62 3.24
C ASP A 170 -0.90 -0.78 4.37
N GLN A 171 -0.18 0.27 3.98
CA GLN A 171 0.51 1.15 4.92
C GLN A 171 -0.44 1.92 5.84
N ALA A 172 -1.62 2.33 5.35
CA ALA A 172 -2.57 3.10 6.14
C ALA A 172 -3.25 2.21 7.19
N ILE A 173 -3.62 0.99 6.81
CA ILE A 173 -4.18 0.00 7.73
C ILE A 173 -3.12 -0.39 8.78
N ALA A 174 -1.89 -0.66 8.35
CA ALA A 174 -0.81 -0.99 9.26
C ALA A 174 -0.51 0.14 10.27
N ALA A 175 -0.59 1.41 9.84
CA ALA A 175 -0.41 2.55 10.74
C ALA A 175 -1.50 2.63 11.80
N GLN A 176 -2.77 2.40 11.44
CA GLN A 176 -3.89 2.38 12.39
C GLN A 176 -3.77 1.22 13.38
N GLU A 177 -3.43 0.03 12.91
CA GLU A 177 -3.19 -1.14 13.77
C GLU A 177 -2.04 -0.90 14.75
N LEU A 178 -0.92 -0.36 14.28
CA LEU A 178 0.22 -0.04 15.15
C LEU A 178 -0.12 1.05 16.17
N GLN A 179 -0.90 2.06 15.79
CA GLN A 179 -1.37 3.08 16.72
C GLN A 179 -2.24 2.47 17.83
N LYS A 180 -3.19 1.61 17.46
CA LYS A 180 -4.04 0.88 18.40
C LYS A 180 -3.22 0.01 19.36
N LEU A 181 -2.26 -0.75 18.83
CA LEU A 181 -1.36 -1.60 19.61
C LEU A 181 -0.47 -0.77 20.54
N ALA A 182 0.01 0.39 20.10
CA ALA A 182 0.79 1.29 20.94
C ALA A 182 -0.02 1.80 22.13
N LEU A 183 -1.28 2.17 21.91
CA LEU A 183 -2.20 2.57 22.99
C LEU A 183 -2.45 1.42 23.96
N TYR A 184 -2.64 0.21 23.45
CA TYR A 184 -2.91 -0.97 24.29
C TYR A 184 -1.76 -1.31 25.24
N ILE A 185 -0.49 -1.23 24.78
CA ILE A 185 0.68 -1.55 25.62
C ILE A 185 1.30 -0.31 26.27
N ASP A 186 0.64 0.84 26.21
CA ASP A 186 1.11 2.12 26.76
C ASP A 186 2.49 2.51 26.23
N ALA A 187 2.70 2.37 24.89
CA ALA A 187 3.92 2.76 24.21
C ALA A 187 3.81 4.18 23.65
N SER A 188 4.92 4.89 23.69
CA SER A 188 5.06 6.21 23.05
C SER A 188 6.51 6.42 22.58
N PRO A 189 6.78 7.41 21.72
CA PRO A 189 8.14 7.73 21.30
C PRO A 189 9.09 8.05 22.48
N HIS A 190 8.54 8.57 23.59
CA HIS A 190 9.30 8.86 24.82
C HIS A 190 9.42 7.67 25.77
N SER A 191 8.54 6.67 25.63
CA SER A 191 8.55 5.43 26.41
C SER A 191 8.36 4.23 25.47
N PRO A 192 9.40 3.86 24.69
CA PRO A 192 9.29 2.78 23.72
C PRO A 192 9.10 1.41 24.39
N ARG A 193 8.16 0.60 23.88
CA ARG A 193 7.85 -0.75 24.34
C ARG A 193 8.08 -1.78 23.24
N GLU A 194 8.41 -3.00 23.63
CA GLU A 194 8.48 -4.13 22.73
C GLU A 194 7.07 -4.63 22.41
N LEU A 195 6.79 -4.85 21.11
CA LEU A 195 5.52 -5.40 20.67
C LEU A 195 5.67 -6.91 20.49
N GLY A 196 5.01 -7.68 21.36
CA GLY A 196 4.92 -9.12 21.27
C GLY A 196 3.71 -9.62 20.48
N HIS A 197 3.67 -10.92 20.21
CA HIS A 197 2.54 -11.58 19.55
C HIS A 197 1.26 -11.52 20.40
N GLU A 198 1.41 -11.51 21.74
CA GLU A 198 0.31 -11.51 22.70
C GLU A 198 -0.57 -10.25 22.57
N ALA A 199 0.03 -9.10 22.29
CA ALA A 199 -0.70 -7.87 22.08
C ALA A 199 -1.53 -7.92 20.78
N ILE A 200 -0.98 -8.54 19.72
CA ILE A 200 -1.72 -8.74 18.48
C ILE A 200 -2.89 -9.71 18.71
N ASP A 201 -2.67 -10.79 19.49
CA ASP A 201 -3.71 -11.76 19.81
C ASP A 201 -4.83 -11.14 20.66
N ALA A 202 -4.49 -10.16 21.51
CA ALA A 202 -5.46 -9.53 22.41
C ALA A 202 -6.34 -8.48 21.72
N VAL A 203 -5.78 -7.66 20.83
CA VAL A 203 -6.48 -6.50 20.25
C VAL A 203 -6.19 -6.27 18.77
N GLY A 204 -5.36 -7.08 18.15
CA GLY A 204 -5.09 -7.01 16.72
C GLY A 204 -6.35 -7.20 15.89
N ALA A 205 -6.39 -6.66 14.69
CA ALA A 205 -7.41 -7.04 13.75
C ALA A 205 -7.23 -8.52 13.43
N ASP A 206 -8.14 -9.34 13.94
CA ASP A 206 -8.33 -10.66 13.38
C ASP A 206 -8.75 -10.43 11.93
N THR A 207 -7.85 -10.76 11.00
CA THR A 207 -8.26 -10.85 9.61
C THR A 207 -9.15 -12.08 9.51
N THR A 208 -10.43 -11.87 9.77
CA THR A 208 -11.50 -12.86 9.61
C THR A 208 -11.37 -13.64 8.29
N GLU A 209 -10.77 -13.02 7.28
CA GLU A 209 -10.50 -13.65 5.99
C GLU A 209 -9.35 -14.68 6.07
N GLY A 210 -8.33 -14.44 6.88
CA GLY A 210 -7.24 -15.39 7.15
C GLY A 210 -7.72 -16.62 7.93
N ASP A 211 -8.64 -16.42 8.88
CA ASP A 211 -9.25 -17.50 9.65
C ASP A 211 -10.17 -18.34 8.78
N PHE A 212 -10.95 -17.75 7.89
CA PHE A 212 -11.78 -18.50 6.93
C PHE A 212 -10.94 -19.29 5.92
N GLN A 213 -9.80 -18.74 5.49
CA GLN A 213 -8.86 -19.45 4.63
C GLN A 213 -8.26 -20.65 5.37
N ARG A 214 -7.87 -20.46 6.63
CA ARG A 214 -7.33 -21.53 7.49
C ARG A 214 -8.35 -22.61 7.77
N LEU A 215 -9.62 -22.25 8.03
CA LEU A 215 -10.72 -23.20 8.15
C LEU A 215 -10.90 -24.02 6.87
N ALA A 216 -10.88 -23.39 5.70
CA ALA A 216 -10.94 -24.07 4.42
C ALA A 216 -9.76 -25.04 4.23
N ASP A 217 -8.56 -24.65 4.62
CA ASP A 217 -7.35 -25.46 4.53
C ASP A 217 -7.39 -26.65 5.47
N LEU A 218 -7.87 -26.50 6.70
CA LEU A 218 -8.07 -27.59 7.66
C LEU A 218 -9.13 -28.60 7.17
N ALA A 219 -10.25 -28.08 6.65
CA ALA A 219 -11.32 -28.90 6.12
C ALA A 219 -10.86 -29.75 4.92
N LEU A 220 -10.22 -29.13 3.94
CA LEU A 220 -9.73 -29.79 2.72
C LEU A 220 -8.49 -30.65 2.98
N GLY A 221 -7.68 -30.30 3.96
CA GLY A 221 -6.53 -31.08 4.41
C GLY A 221 -6.87 -32.25 5.33
N GLY A 222 -8.15 -32.43 5.71
CA GLY A 222 -8.64 -33.52 6.54
C GLY A 222 -8.22 -33.45 8.02
N ASP A 223 -7.84 -32.25 8.53
CA ASP A 223 -7.48 -32.08 9.94
C ASP A 223 -8.72 -31.75 10.79
N VAL A 224 -9.53 -32.80 11.03
CA VAL A 224 -10.84 -32.69 11.69
C VAL A 224 -10.73 -32.16 13.14
N GLY A 225 -9.68 -32.52 13.84
CA GLY A 225 -9.49 -32.09 15.25
C GLY A 225 -9.29 -30.59 15.34
N ARG A 226 -8.34 -30.03 14.57
CA ARG A 226 -8.09 -28.60 14.54
C ARG A 226 -9.25 -27.83 13.91
N LEU A 227 -9.94 -28.41 12.94
CA LEU A 227 -11.13 -27.77 12.33
C LEU A 227 -12.23 -27.56 13.37
N ALA A 228 -12.49 -28.56 14.24
CA ALA A 228 -13.47 -28.45 15.33
C ALA A 228 -13.09 -27.33 16.32
N ASP A 229 -11.82 -27.26 16.71
CA ASP A 229 -11.33 -26.23 17.62
C ASP A 229 -11.47 -24.80 17.00
N GLU A 230 -11.15 -24.64 15.72
CA GLU A 230 -11.28 -23.35 15.02
C GLU A 230 -12.75 -22.94 14.81
N LEU A 231 -13.63 -23.89 14.48
CA LEU A 231 -15.07 -23.63 14.36
C LEU A 231 -15.67 -23.20 15.69
N ALA A 232 -15.20 -23.76 16.81
CA ALA A 232 -15.66 -23.38 18.15
C ALA A 232 -15.25 -21.93 18.56
N ARG A 233 -14.26 -21.35 17.88
CA ARG A 233 -13.81 -19.98 18.11
C ARG A 233 -14.59 -18.94 17.30
N LEU A 234 -15.36 -19.37 16.30
CA LEU A 234 -16.19 -18.46 15.53
C LEU A 234 -17.32 -17.88 16.39
N PRO A 235 -17.62 -16.59 16.21
CA PRO A 235 -18.75 -15.98 16.91
C PRO A 235 -20.08 -16.72 16.65
N ALA A 236 -20.90 -16.88 17.65
CA ALA A 236 -22.14 -17.65 17.57
C ALA A 236 -23.27 -17.02 16.69
N GLY A 237 -22.95 -16.01 15.90
CA GLY A 237 -23.95 -15.19 15.16
C GLY A 237 -24.33 -15.71 13.77
N GLY A 238 -23.64 -16.73 13.23
CA GLY A 238 -23.95 -17.31 11.91
C GLY A 238 -23.64 -16.40 10.68
N SER A 239 -23.16 -15.17 10.90
CA SER A 239 -22.81 -14.24 9.81
C SER A 239 -21.56 -14.68 9.04
N GLU A 240 -20.76 -15.54 9.62
CA GLU A 240 -19.48 -16.06 9.07
C GLU A 240 -19.67 -17.24 8.11
N ALA A 241 -20.86 -17.83 8.02
CA ALA A 241 -21.12 -18.98 7.14
C ALA A 241 -20.82 -18.67 5.66
N ILE A 242 -21.23 -17.50 5.17
CA ILE A 242 -20.99 -17.10 3.77
C ILE A 242 -19.50 -16.90 3.48
N PRO A 243 -18.71 -16.15 4.28
CA PRO A 243 -17.26 -16.07 4.12
C PRO A 243 -16.54 -17.43 4.16
N VAL A 244 -16.90 -18.34 5.07
CA VAL A 244 -16.33 -19.69 5.15
C VAL A 244 -16.59 -20.45 3.86
N VAL A 245 -17.84 -20.48 3.39
CA VAL A 245 -18.21 -21.16 2.13
C VAL A 245 -17.48 -20.56 0.92
N ARG A 246 -17.33 -19.23 0.87
CA ARG A 246 -16.55 -18.57 -0.19
C ARG A 246 -15.07 -18.93 -0.16
N SER A 247 -14.46 -19.05 1.02
CA SER A 247 -13.06 -19.47 1.16
C SER A 247 -12.88 -20.92 0.71
N LEU A 248 -13.79 -21.82 1.09
CA LEU A 248 -13.83 -23.21 0.61
C LEU A 248 -13.97 -23.27 -0.90
N GLN A 249 -14.91 -22.53 -1.46
CA GLN A 249 -15.15 -22.48 -2.92
C GLN A 249 -13.91 -21.96 -3.66
N ARG A 250 -13.29 -20.89 -3.19
CA ARG A 250 -12.07 -20.32 -3.79
C ARG A 250 -10.94 -21.36 -3.79
N ARG A 251 -10.75 -22.05 -2.67
CA ARG A 251 -9.70 -23.08 -2.55
C ARG A 251 -9.98 -24.29 -3.45
N LEU A 252 -11.22 -24.76 -3.52
CA LEU A 252 -11.62 -25.86 -4.40
C LEU A 252 -11.44 -25.50 -5.89
N LEU A 253 -11.83 -24.29 -6.32
CA LEU A 253 -11.64 -23.82 -7.70
C LEU A 253 -10.16 -23.76 -8.09
N MET A 254 -9.26 -23.53 -7.12
CA MET A 254 -7.82 -23.54 -7.35
C MET A 254 -7.29 -25.00 -7.41
N LEU A 255 -7.74 -25.88 -6.51
CA LEU A 255 -7.24 -27.25 -6.41
C LEU A 255 -7.78 -28.18 -7.51
N ALA A 256 -9.03 -28.02 -7.92
CA ALA A 256 -9.66 -28.93 -8.87
C ALA A 256 -8.93 -29.06 -10.23
N PRO A 257 -8.49 -27.96 -10.88
CA PRO A 257 -7.71 -28.05 -12.11
C PRO A 257 -6.33 -28.71 -11.89
N ALA A 258 -5.70 -28.45 -10.73
CA ALA A 258 -4.42 -29.03 -10.38
C ALA A 258 -4.54 -30.54 -10.16
N ARG A 259 -5.56 -30.97 -9.43
CA ARG A 259 -5.86 -32.38 -9.20
C ARG A 259 -6.15 -33.11 -10.49
N ALA A 260 -6.97 -32.54 -11.39
CA ALA A 260 -7.25 -33.11 -12.69
C ALA A 260 -6.01 -33.29 -13.58
N ARG A 261 -4.97 -32.46 -13.43
CA ARG A 261 -3.68 -32.62 -14.11
C ARG A 261 -2.90 -33.81 -13.56
N ILE A 262 -2.86 -33.97 -12.23
CA ILE A 262 -2.21 -35.11 -11.58
C ILE A 262 -2.90 -36.43 -11.98
N GLU A 263 -4.23 -36.47 -12.01
CA GLU A 263 -5.01 -37.64 -12.44
C GLU A 263 -4.79 -38.01 -13.89
N ARG A 264 -4.40 -37.04 -14.74
CA ARG A 264 -3.96 -37.28 -16.12
C ARG A 264 -2.49 -37.69 -16.27
N GLY A 265 -1.78 -37.89 -15.16
CA GLY A 265 -0.42 -38.41 -15.12
C GLY A 265 0.70 -37.34 -15.05
N GLU A 266 0.36 -36.06 -14.81
CA GLU A 266 1.38 -35.07 -14.52
C GLU A 266 1.95 -35.30 -13.10
N SER A 267 3.26 -35.08 -12.92
CA SER A 267 3.84 -35.21 -11.59
C SER A 267 3.36 -34.09 -10.66
N PRO A 268 3.09 -34.38 -9.37
CA PRO A 268 2.72 -33.36 -8.39
C PRO A 268 3.68 -32.18 -8.34
N ASP A 269 4.99 -32.45 -8.46
CA ASP A 269 6.03 -31.40 -8.45
C ASP A 269 5.94 -30.46 -9.65
N ALA A 270 5.65 -30.99 -10.84
CA ALA A 270 5.45 -30.17 -12.04
C ALA A 270 4.20 -29.27 -11.89
N VAL A 271 3.12 -29.82 -11.37
CA VAL A 271 1.89 -29.09 -11.08
C VAL A 271 2.14 -27.99 -10.04
N MET A 272 2.80 -28.32 -8.93
CA MET A 272 3.18 -27.36 -7.90
C MET A 272 4.10 -26.24 -8.43
N THR A 273 5.05 -26.57 -9.27
CA THR A 273 5.94 -25.59 -9.91
C THR A 273 5.15 -24.61 -10.79
N SER A 274 4.17 -25.14 -11.55
CA SER A 274 3.31 -24.30 -12.41
C SER A 274 2.39 -23.38 -11.58
N LEU A 275 1.89 -23.84 -10.44
CA LEU A 275 1.10 -23.06 -9.50
C LEU A 275 1.94 -22.05 -8.72
N GLY A 276 3.25 -22.33 -8.58
CA GLY A 276 4.15 -21.58 -7.70
C GLY A 276 4.31 -20.08 -8.03
N ARG A 277 3.86 -19.62 -9.21
CA ARG A 277 3.81 -18.21 -9.58
C ARG A 277 2.57 -17.48 -9.06
N SER A 278 1.51 -18.22 -8.78
CA SER A 278 0.23 -17.71 -8.29
C SER A 278 -0.04 -18.06 -6.81
N LEU A 279 0.78 -18.96 -6.22
CA LEU A 279 0.67 -19.35 -4.82
C LEU A 279 1.65 -18.56 -3.95
N PHE A 280 1.10 -18.00 -2.87
CA PHE A 280 1.93 -17.44 -1.82
C PHE A 280 2.82 -18.54 -1.21
N TRP A 281 4.07 -18.22 -0.90
CA TRP A 281 5.04 -19.22 -0.47
C TRP A 281 4.62 -20.02 0.79
N LYS A 282 3.83 -19.40 1.71
CA LYS A 282 3.28 -20.04 2.91
C LYS A 282 2.20 -21.07 2.58
N ASP A 283 1.48 -20.90 1.48
CA ASP A 283 0.41 -21.80 1.04
C ASP A 283 0.95 -23.06 0.36
N LYS A 284 2.17 -23.01 -0.16
CA LYS A 284 2.78 -24.13 -0.91
C LYS A 284 2.75 -25.46 -0.15
N PRO A 285 3.21 -25.54 1.14
CA PRO A 285 3.19 -26.82 1.86
C PRO A 285 1.77 -27.29 2.15
N VAL A 286 0.83 -26.36 2.36
CA VAL A 286 -0.57 -26.67 2.64
C VAL A 286 -1.25 -27.22 1.38
N VAL A 287 -1.07 -26.53 0.24
CA VAL A 287 -1.59 -26.95 -1.07
C VAL A 287 -0.98 -28.28 -1.53
N ALA A 288 0.33 -28.47 -1.34
CA ALA A 288 1.00 -29.73 -1.67
C ALA A 288 0.45 -30.93 -0.89
N LYS A 289 -0.02 -30.71 0.34
CA LYS A 289 -0.65 -31.76 1.16
C LYS A 289 -2.06 -32.11 0.66
N MET A 290 -2.74 -31.20 -0.01
CA MET A 290 -4.11 -31.36 -0.51
C MET A 290 -4.17 -31.96 -1.92
N LEU A 291 -3.07 -31.90 -2.67
CA LEU A 291 -2.93 -32.47 -4.03
C LEU A 291 -2.47 -33.92 -4.00
#